data_99a5c830698eb9b8f66723cec83ef83f
#
_entry.id   99a5c830698eb9b8f66723cec83ef83f
#
_cell.length_a   1.000
_cell.length_b   1.000
_cell.length_c   1.000
_cell.angle_alpha   90.00
_cell.angle_beta   90.00
_cell.angle_gamma   90.00
#
_symmetry.space_group_name_H-M   'P 1'
#
loop_
_entity.id
_entity.type
_entity.pdbx_description
1 polymer ?
#
loop_
_entity_poly.entity_id
_entity_poly.type
_entity_poly.pdbx_seq_one_letter_code
_entity_poly.pdbx_strand_id
1 'polypeptide(L)'
;MPFERGSVTFSMFELSGELPEDLLGLFAAKKAGPLDSVDSEPQFGWVTGHHLLDTTIDEASAQLGGCYFLTLRQAVRKMPGALLNAICKREEQAYMRANELEYVSAKMKKQIREEALEKHIQKMPPALSGIPMVLDPNEKLLFVGATSRTQIDLFIDNFFQATKLEPLQLTPGLMLERAFQITEATFPVLNIANLPGSGAEPAIGRDFLMWLWFYSETIGKLQHPQYGEFDILIEGPLTFADEGEAKGAGETTVKKGDSPLRSAEAKAAIAVGKKLKKAKLSLTREKQVWSGTFDADQFAFGSFKLPEGDALTNEDEIFAERVQNLIVFREAMTLYFRKFAETMMGLEFPKFENEIREWAKNRDAI
;
A
#
# COMPACT_ATOMS: atom_id res chain seq x y z
N MET A 1 -2.62 -12.29 -12.22
CA MET A 1 -2.72 -11.44 -11.01
C MET A 1 -1.45 -10.61 -10.84
N PRO A 2 -1.43 -9.53 -10.02
CA PRO A 2 -0.26 -8.63 -9.94
C PRO A 2 1.04 -9.30 -9.49
N PHE A 3 0.98 -10.30 -8.60
CA PHE A 3 2.20 -11.00 -8.16
C PHE A 3 2.76 -11.96 -9.22
N GLU A 4 1.95 -12.44 -10.17
CA GLU A 4 2.41 -13.32 -11.25
C GLU A 4 3.11 -12.55 -12.37
N ARG A 5 2.65 -11.34 -12.70
CA ARG A 5 3.16 -10.56 -13.84
C ARG A 5 2.87 -9.07 -13.73
N GLY A 6 3.65 -8.29 -14.43
CA GLY A 6 3.51 -6.83 -14.46
C GLY A 6 3.97 -6.16 -13.18
N SER A 7 3.50 -4.93 -12.95
CA SER A 7 3.78 -4.21 -11.71
C SER A 7 2.89 -4.68 -10.58
N VAL A 8 3.44 -4.66 -9.36
CA VAL A 8 2.74 -5.03 -8.13
C VAL A 8 2.53 -3.81 -7.24
N THR A 9 1.44 -3.80 -6.50
CA THR A 9 1.18 -2.83 -5.44
C THR A 9 1.06 -3.61 -4.15
N PHE A 10 1.84 -3.25 -3.12
CA PHE A 10 1.89 -4.06 -1.90
C PHE A 10 2.29 -3.29 -0.65
N SER A 11 1.91 -3.86 0.48
CA SER A 11 2.47 -3.61 1.81
C SER A 11 3.07 -4.90 2.35
N MET A 12 4.04 -4.78 3.26
CA MET A 12 4.77 -5.92 3.83
C MET A 12 4.32 -6.16 5.26
N PHE A 13 4.22 -7.43 5.64
CA PHE A 13 3.85 -7.86 6.99
C PHE A 13 4.71 -9.01 7.43
N GLU A 14 4.88 -9.13 8.74
CA GLU A 14 5.48 -10.29 9.39
C GLU A 14 4.43 -11.03 10.21
N LEU A 15 4.53 -12.36 10.27
CA LEU A 15 3.68 -13.17 11.13
C LEU A 15 4.45 -13.54 12.40
N SER A 16 3.84 -13.27 13.55
CA SER A 16 4.36 -13.71 14.84
C SER A 16 3.83 -15.11 15.17
N GLY A 17 4.66 -15.93 15.80
CA GLY A 17 4.28 -17.29 16.19
C GLY A 17 4.58 -18.37 15.15
N GLU A 18 4.10 -19.59 15.41
CA GLU A 18 4.25 -20.71 14.50
C GLU A 18 3.06 -20.77 13.52
N LEU A 19 3.34 -21.12 12.27
CA LEU A 19 2.30 -21.33 11.29
C LEU A 19 1.57 -22.65 11.59
N PRO A 20 0.22 -22.68 11.51
CA PRO A 20 -0.54 -23.91 11.63
C PRO A 20 -0.12 -24.94 10.58
N GLU A 21 -0.05 -26.22 10.94
CA GLU A 21 0.28 -27.30 10.01
C GLU A 21 -0.67 -27.37 8.81
N ASP A 22 -1.97 -27.14 9.03
CA ASP A 22 -3.00 -27.10 7.97
C ASP A 22 -3.47 -25.67 7.69
N LEU A 23 -2.55 -24.80 7.33
CA LEU A 23 -2.86 -23.39 7.02
C LEU A 23 -3.81 -23.26 5.83
N LEU A 24 -3.65 -24.07 4.78
CA LEU A 24 -4.52 -24.04 3.60
C LEU A 24 -5.93 -24.53 3.94
N GLY A 25 -6.09 -25.54 4.80
CA GLY A 25 -7.39 -25.99 5.27
C GLY A 25 -8.14 -24.89 6.04
N LEU A 26 -7.44 -24.05 6.80
CA LEU A 26 -8.04 -22.89 7.48
C LEU A 26 -8.59 -21.87 6.48
N PHE A 27 -7.85 -21.55 5.40
CA PHE A 27 -8.34 -20.68 4.34
C PHE A 27 -9.49 -21.33 3.55
N ALA A 28 -9.40 -22.62 3.24
CA ALA A 28 -10.45 -23.38 2.56
C ALA A 28 -11.76 -23.39 3.36
N ALA A 29 -11.70 -23.46 4.69
CA ALA A 29 -12.86 -23.35 5.57
C ALA A 29 -13.55 -21.97 5.52
N LYS A 30 -12.81 -20.93 5.08
CA LYS A 30 -13.28 -19.56 4.89
C LYS A 30 -13.29 -19.13 3.41
N LYS A 31 -13.42 -20.11 2.50
CA LYS A 31 -13.49 -19.83 1.07
C LYS A 31 -14.69 -18.98 0.70
N ALA A 32 -14.56 -18.29 -0.41
CA ALA A 32 -15.61 -17.42 -0.92
C ALA A 32 -16.87 -18.21 -1.34
N GLY A 33 -18.01 -17.67 -0.95
CA GLY A 33 -19.32 -18.28 -1.27
C GLY A 33 -19.69 -18.15 -2.75
N PRO A 34 -20.80 -18.81 -3.16
CA PRO A 34 -21.32 -18.74 -4.53
C PRO A 34 -21.79 -17.32 -4.85
N LEU A 35 -21.64 -16.89 -6.11
CA LEU A 35 -21.99 -15.53 -6.55
C LEU A 35 -23.49 -15.26 -6.55
N ASP A 36 -24.32 -16.30 -6.63
CA ASP A 36 -25.77 -16.17 -6.61
C ASP A 36 -26.31 -15.71 -5.26
N SER A 37 -25.58 -16.00 -4.17
CA SER A 37 -25.93 -15.56 -2.81
C SER A 37 -25.48 -14.14 -2.47
N VAL A 38 -24.77 -13.45 -3.37
CA VAL A 38 -24.26 -12.09 -3.16
C VAL A 38 -25.40 -11.09 -3.24
N ASP A 39 -25.43 -10.16 -2.30
CA ASP A 39 -26.40 -9.08 -2.21
C ASP A 39 -25.76 -7.68 -2.27
N SER A 40 -26.46 -6.66 -1.81
CA SER A 40 -25.99 -5.27 -1.67
C SER A 40 -24.89 -5.12 -0.62
N GLU A 41 -24.82 -6.03 0.35
CA GLU A 41 -23.75 -6.05 1.34
C GLU A 41 -22.53 -6.79 0.80
N PRO A 42 -21.31 -6.26 1.02
CA PRO A 42 -20.09 -6.92 0.61
C PRO A 42 -19.90 -8.27 1.30
N GLN A 43 -19.69 -9.33 0.53
CA GLN A 43 -19.32 -10.65 1.03
C GLN A 43 -17.83 -10.88 0.79
N PHE A 44 -17.15 -11.41 1.80
CA PHE A 44 -15.72 -11.71 1.76
C PHE A 44 -15.49 -13.22 1.85
N GLY A 45 -14.42 -13.66 1.23
CA GLY A 45 -13.97 -15.04 1.33
C GLY A 45 -12.70 -15.29 0.54
N TRP A 46 -11.99 -16.35 0.88
CA TRP A 46 -10.71 -16.68 0.27
C TRP A 46 -10.89 -17.44 -1.05
N VAL A 47 -10.01 -17.14 -1.99
CA VAL A 47 -9.88 -17.81 -3.29
C VAL A 47 -8.40 -18.00 -3.61
N THR A 48 -8.08 -18.79 -4.63
CA THR A 48 -6.68 -18.92 -5.08
C THR A 48 -6.12 -17.58 -5.56
N GLY A 49 -4.80 -17.48 -5.65
CA GLY A 49 -4.14 -16.29 -6.17
C GLY A 49 -4.33 -16.06 -7.67
N HIS A 50 -4.68 -17.11 -8.43
CA HIS A 50 -4.73 -17.07 -9.89
C HIS A 50 -5.91 -16.27 -10.43
N HIS A 51 -7.12 -16.48 -9.91
CA HIS A 51 -8.29 -15.68 -10.29
C HIS A 51 -9.42 -15.72 -9.26
N LEU A 52 -10.28 -14.68 -9.30
CA LEU A 52 -11.30 -14.44 -8.28
C LEU A 52 -12.46 -15.46 -8.24
N LEU A 53 -12.55 -16.37 -9.17
CA LEU A 53 -13.62 -17.37 -9.23
C LEU A 53 -13.17 -18.77 -8.78
N ASP A 54 -11.86 -18.98 -8.61
CA ASP A 54 -11.34 -20.26 -8.18
C ASP A 54 -11.36 -20.39 -6.66
N THR A 55 -12.29 -21.18 -6.17
CA THR A 55 -12.52 -21.44 -4.74
C THR A 55 -11.92 -22.77 -4.28
N THR A 56 -11.16 -23.46 -5.12
CA THR A 56 -10.48 -24.71 -4.79
C THR A 56 -9.14 -24.38 -4.14
N ILE A 57 -9.09 -24.39 -2.81
CA ILE A 57 -7.89 -24.03 -2.05
C ILE A 57 -7.25 -25.31 -1.53
N ASP A 58 -6.18 -25.75 -2.18
CA ASP A 58 -5.34 -26.89 -1.81
C ASP A 58 -3.88 -26.60 -2.21
N GLU A 59 -2.96 -27.53 -1.94
CA GLU A 59 -1.54 -27.35 -2.27
C GLU A 59 -1.31 -27.15 -3.78
N ALA A 60 -2.04 -27.86 -4.63
CA ALA A 60 -1.85 -27.78 -6.08
C ALA A 60 -2.32 -26.46 -6.67
N SER A 61 -3.30 -25.79 -6.05
CA SER A 61 -3.94 -24.58 -6.56
C SER A 61 -3.53 -23.29 -5.84
N ALA A 62 -3.02 -23.40 -4.61
CA ALA A 62 -2.72 -22.25 -3.76
C ALA A 62 -1.26 -22.18 -3.30
N GLN A 63 -0.43 -23.20 -3.59
CA GLN A 63 1.01 -23.16 -3.35
C GLN A 63 1.74 -23.03 -4.67
N LEU A 64 2.56 -21.98 -4.81
CA LEU A 64 3.32 -21.66 -6.01
C LEU A 64 4.72 -21.22 -5.61
N GLY A 65 5.76 -21.82 -6.18
CA GLY A 65 7.15 -21.48 -5.88
C GLY A 65 7.53 -21.61 -4.40
N GLY A 66 6.89 -22.52 -3.65
CA GLY A 66 7.12 -22.69 -2.20
C GLY A 66 6.38 -21.69 -1.30
N CYS A 67 5.65 -20.76 -1.87
CA CYS A 67 4.84 -19.76 -1.15
C CYS A 67 3.34 -20.04 -1.29
N TYR A 68 2.55 -19.56 -0.33
CA TYR A 68 1.10 -19.57 -0.45
C TYR A 68 0.63 -18.32 -1.20
N PHE A 69 -0.11 -18.54 -2.28
CA PHE A 69 -0.66 -17.48 -3.12
C PHE A 69 -2.18 -17.52 -3.12
N LEU A 70 -2.80 -16.60 -2.40
CA LEU A 70 -4.23 -16.51 -2.17
C LEU A 70 -4.73 -15.08 -2.40
N THR A 71 -6.05 -14.96 -2.54
CA THR A 71 -6.70 -13.66 -2.68
C THR A 71 -7.93 -13.60 -1.76
N LEU A 72 -8.04 -12.55 -0.97
CA LEU A 72 -9.28 -12.21 -0.28
C LEU A 72 -10.22 -11.57 -1.30
N ARG A 73 -11.22 -12.32 -1.76
CA ARG A 73 -12.26 -11.84 -2.68
C ARG A 73 -13.32 -11.05 -1.93
N GLN A 74 -13.66 -9.90 -2.48
CA GLN A 74 -14.87 -9.15 -2.14
C GLN A 74 -15.86 -9.27 -3.30
N ALA A 75 -17.10 -9.64 -3.02
CA ALA A 75 -18.19 -9.68 -3.97
C ALA A 75 -19.36 -8.82 -3.46
N VAL A 76 -19.92 -7.97 -4.30
CA VAL A 76 -21.04 -7.09 -3.94
C VAL A 76 -21.89 -6.77 -5.17
N ARG A 77 -23.21 -6.77 -5.04
CA ARG A 77 -24.07 -6.25 -6.11
C ARG A 77 -24.28 -4.76 -5.92
N LYS A 78 -24.03 -4.01 -6.97
CA LYS A 78 -24.24 -2.55 -6.98
C LYS A 78 -25.15 -2.18 -8.13
N MET A 79 -26.20 -1.42 -7.82
CA MET A 79 -27.06 -0.88 -8.85
C MET A 79 -26.46 0.43 -9.37
N PRO A 80 -26.26 0.59 -10.70
CA PRO A 80 -25.80 1.84 -11.28
C PRO A 80 -26.74 3.00 -10.92
N GLY A 81 -26.19 4.12 -10.41
CA GLY A 81 -26.98 5.24 -9.93
C GLY A 81 -27.93 5.83 -10.98
N ALA A 82 -27.50 5.90 -12.25
CA ALA A 82 -28.34 6.35 -13.35
C ALA A 82 -29.56 5.44 -13.57
N LEU A 83 -29.36 4.12 -13.50
CA LEU A 83 -30.44 3.14 -13.64
C LEU A 83 -31.43 3.25 -12.47
N LEU A 84 -30.91 3.29 -11.23
CA LEU A 84 -31.75 3.45 -10.04
C LEU A 84 -32.58 4.72 -10.10
N ASN A 85 -31.98 5.85 -10.48
CA ASN A 85 -32.67 7.13 -10.60
C ASN A 85 -33.77 7.09 -11.69
N ALA A 86 -33.51 6.44 -12.83
CA ALA A 86 -34.53 6.29 -13.88
C ALA A 86 -35.71 5.43 -13.43
N ILE A 87 -35.46 4.35 -12.72
CA ILE A 87 -36.50 3.49 -12.14
C ILE A 87 -37.32 4.29 -11.10
N CYS A 88 -36.65 4.94 -10.15
CA CYS A 88 -37.33 5.74 -9.14
C CYS A 88 -38.24 6.81 -9.79
N LYS A 89 -37.75 7.52 -10.79
CA LYS A 89 -38.55 8.53 -11.49
C LYS A 89 -39.79 7.94 -12.18
N ARG A 90 -39.64 6.74 -12.77
CA ARG A 90 -40.79 6.03 -13.37
C ARG A 90 -41.80 5.62 -12.30
N GLU A 91 -41.36 5.06 -11.17
CA GLU A 91 -42.23 4.65 -10.08
C GLU A 91 -42.91 5.87 -9.39
N GLU A 92 -42.16 6.97 -9.20
CA GLU A 92 -42.75 8.25 -8.72
C GLU A 92 -43.88 8.75 -9.62
N GLN A 93 -43.68 8.72 -10.94
CA GLN A 93 -44.71 9.11 -11.90
C GLN A 93 -45.94 8.17 -11.86
N ALA A 94 -45.70 6.86 -11.73
CA ALA A 94 -46.76 5.87 -11.60
C ALA A 94 -47.55 6.09 -10.30
N TYR A 95 -46.87 6.35 -9.19
CA TYR A 95 -47.47 6.66 -7.90
C TYR A 95 -48.33 7.94 -7.94
N MET A 96 -47.82 9.03 -8.55
CA MET A 96 -48.56 10.27 -8.71
C MET A 96 -49.84 10.07 -9.51
N ARG A 97 -49.79 9.32 -10.62
CA ARG A 97 -50.98 9.02 -11.45
C ARG A 97 -52.02 8.18 -10.71
N ALA A 98 -51.57 7.15 -9.98
CA ALA A 98 -52.47 6.26 -9.26
C ALA A 98 -53.19 6.92 -8.07
N ASN A 99 -52.59 7.97 -7.49
CA ASN A 99 -53.12 8.67 -6.32
C ASN A 99 -53.58 10.10 -6.63
N GLU A 100 -53.64 10.50 -7.90
CA GLU A 100 -54.04 11.83 -8.36
C GLU A 100 -53.28 12.98 -7.66
N LEU A 101 -51.96 12.79 -7.46
CA LEU A 101 -51.06 13.72 -6.75
C LEU A 101 -50.22 14.53 -7.74
N GLU A 102 -49.98 15.80 -7.41
CA GLU A 102 -49.10 16.67 -8.19
C GLU A 102 -47.63 16.46 -7.80
N TYR A 103 -47.32 15.94 -6.59
CA TYR A 103 -45.97 15.71 -6.13
C TYR A 103 -45.86 14.51 -5.19
N VAL A 104 -44.65 13.96 -5.07
CA VAL A 104 -44.33 12.86 -4.15
C VAL A 104 -43.57 13.41 -2.95
N SER A 105 -44.01 13.07 -1.73
CA SER A 105 -43.34 13.49 -0.50
C SER A 105 -41.92 12.89 -0.39
N ALA A 106 -41.03 13.56 0.35
CA ALA A 106 -39.66 13.08 0.56
C ALA A 106 -39.61 11.67 1.19
N LYS A 107 -40.54 11.38 2.10
CA LYS A 107 -40.67 10.05 2.73
C LYS A 107 -41.02 8.97 1.69
N MET A 108 -41.97 9.26 0.82
CA MET A 108 -42.39 8.33 -0.23
C MET A 108 -41.28 8.13 -1.28
N LYS A 109 -40.57 9.18 -1.67
CA LYS A 109 -39.39 9.04 -2.56
C LYS A 109 -38.31 8.11 -1.98
N LYS A 110 -38.07 8.21 -0.68
CA LYS A 110 -37.13 7.30 0.02
C LYS A 110 -37.63 5.86 -0.03
N GLN A 111 -38.92 5.65 0.25
CA GLN A 111 -39.53 4.32 0.18
C GLN A 111 -39.46 3.73 -1.23
N ILE A 112 -39.86 4.49 -2.25
CA ILE A 112 -39.78 4.07 -3.66
C ILE A 112 -38.32 3.66 -4.02
N ARG A 113 -37.32 4.41 -3.51
CA ARG A 113 -35.92 4.11 -3.77
C ARG A 113 -35.48 2.81 -3.12
N GLU A 114 -35.88 2.56 -1.88
CA GLU A 114 -35.58 1.33 -1.14
C GLU A 114 -36.24 0.12 -1.83
N GLU A 115 -37.51 0.20 -2.17
CA GLU A 115 -38.25 -0.86 -2.89
C GLU A 115 -37.66 -1.12 -4.29
N ALA A 116 -37.29 -0.06 -5.02
CA ALA A 116 -36.65 -0.18 -6.33
C ALA A 116 -35.29 -0.88 -6.23
N LEU A 117 -34.49 -0.55 -5.21
CA LEU A 117 -33.21 -1.18 -4.97
C LEU A 117 -33.41 -2.68 -4.64
N GLU A 118 -34.22 -3.01 -3.67
CA GLU A 118 -34.51 -4.38 -3.25
C GLU A 118 -35.01 -5.25 -4.42
N LYS A 119 -35.98 -4.75 -5.19
CA LYS A 119 -36.57 -5.45 -6.33
C LYS A 119 -35.60 -5.73 -7.48
N HIS A 120 -34.58 -4.86 -7.66
CA HIS A 120 -33.74 -4.92 -8.84
C HIS A 120 -32.28 -5.32 -8.55
N ILE A 121 -31.81 -5.27 -7.29
CA ILE A 121 -30.42 -5.54 -6.94
C ILE A 121 -29.99 -6.94 -7.35
N GLN A 122 -30.85 -7.94 -7.15
CA GLN A 122 -30.55 -9.35 -7.49
C GLN A 122 -30.40 -9.59 -9.00
N LYS A 123 -30.89 -8.67 -9.83
CA LYS A 123 -30.74 -8.74 -11.30
C LYS A 123 -29.42 -8.16 -11.77
N MET A 124 -28.67 -7.48 -10.88
CA MET A 124 -27.36 -6.93 -11.22
C MET A 124 -26.28 -8.00 -11.09
N PRO A 125 -25.34 -8.09 -12.02
CA PRO A 125 -24.20 -8.97 -11.84
C PRO A 125 -23.36 -8.50 -10.63
N PRO A 126 -22.82 -9.43 -9.81
CA PRO A 126 -21.95 -9.05 -8.73
C PRO A 126 -20.64 -8.44 -9.25
N ALA A 127 -20.24 -7.32 -8.68
CA ALA A 127 -18.91 -6.75 -8.89
C ALA A 127 -17.91 -7.48 -7.99
N LEU A 128 -16.80 -7.90 -8.58
CA LEU A 128 -15.72 -8.60 -7.88
C LEU A 128 -14.50 -7.70 -7.75
N SER A 129 -13.87 -7.75 -6.59
CA SER A 129 -12.53 -7.21 -6.34
C SER A 129 -11.78 -8.18 -5.42
N GLY A 130 -10.46 -8.02 -5.32
CA GLY A 130 -9.67 -8.88 -4.48
C GLY A 130 -8.42 -8.20 -3.97
N ILE A 131 -7.98 -8.63 -2.79
CA ILE A 131 -6.70 -8.28 -2.18
C ILE A 131 -5.84 -9.54 -2.25
N PRO A 132 -4.91 -9.64 -3.22
CA PRO A 132 -4.02 -10.79 -3.31
C PRO A 132 -2.97 -10.74 -2.22
N MET A 133 -2.51 -11.90 -1.78
CA MET A 133 -1.42 -12.06 -0.85
C MET A 133 -0.46 -13.15 -1.30
N VAL A 134 0.81 -12.98 -0.96
CA VAL A 134 1.85 -14.01 -1.03
C VAL A 134 2.45 -14.17 0.35
N LEU A 135 2.42 -15.37 0.87
CA LEU A 135 3.04 -15.72 2.16
C LEU A 135 4.21 -16.67 1.92
N ASP A 136 5.40 -16.24 2.29
CA ASP A 136 6.56 -17.12 2.45
C ASP A 136 6.49 -17.78 3.83
N PRO A 137 6.26 -19.10 3.90
CA PRO A 137 6.13 -19.80 5.18
C PRO A 137 7.46 -19.92 5.93
N ASN A 138 8.61 -19.88 5.24
CA ASN A 138 9.93 -20.03 5.85
C ASN A 138 10.35 -18.75 6.58
N GLU A 139 10.22 -17.62 5.89
CA GLU A 139 10.55 -16.31 6.43
C GLU A 139 9.40 -15.71 7.27
N LYS A 140 8.20 -16.33 7.25
CA LYS A 140 6.96 -15.80 7.83
C LYS A 140 6.64 -14.39 7.35
N LEU A 141 7.00 -14.12 6.10
CA LEU A 141 6.87 -12.84 5.45
C LEU A 141 5.65 -12.84 4.53
N LEU A 142 4.81 -11.82 4.66
CA LEU A 142 3.57 -11.70 3.92
C LEU A 142 3.57 -10.40 3.10
N PHE A 143 3.39 -10.53 1.79
CA PHE A 143 3.15 -9.42 0.87
C PHE A 143 1.66 -9.34 0.57
N VAL A 144 1.04 -8.20 0.87
CA VAL A 144 -0.39 -7.97 0.69
C VAL A 144 -0.61 -6.94 -0.39
N GLY A 145 -1.41 -7.25 -1.40
CA GLY A 145 -1.72 -6.41 -2.56
C GLY A 145 -2.63 -5.22 -2.24
N ALA A 146 -2.37 -4.52 -1.14
CA ALA A 146 -3.11 -3.34 -0.69
C ALA A 146 -2.16 -2.28 -0.14
N THR A 147 -2.53 -1.01 -0.31
CA THR A 147 -1.78 0.15 0.20
C THR A 147 -2.68 1.16 0.91
N SER A 148 -4.00 1.06 0.80
CA SER A 148 -4.92 1.90 1.55
C SER A 148 -5.22 1.30 2.91
N ARG A 149 -5.27 2.13 3.94
CA ARG A 149 -5.54 1.70 5.31
C ARG A 149 -6.81 0.85 5.42
N THR A 150 -7.89 1.27 4.78
CA THR A 150 -9.16 0.53 4.80
C THR A 150 -9.03 -0.89 4.22
N GLN A 151 -8.26 -1.07 3.14
CA GLN A 151 -8.03 -2.40 2.57
C GLN A 151 -7.10 -3.25 3.44
N ILE A 152 -6.11 -2.62 4.06
CA ILE A 152 -5.19 -3.27 5.00
C ILE A 152 -5.95 -3.76 6.23
N ASP A 153 -6.74 -2.90 6.88
CA ASP A 153 -7.54 -3.26 8.05
C ASP A 153 -8.51 -4.41 7.71
N LEU A 154 -9.20 -4.30 6.57
CA LEU A 154 -10.09 -5.35 6.08
C LEU A 154 -9.37 -6.70 5.85
N PHE A 155 -8.17 -6.64 5.29
CA PHE A 155 -7.34 -7.83 5.07
C PHE A 155 -6.93 -8.47 6.40
N ILE A 156 -6.41 -7.68 7.34
CA ILE A 156 -5.97 -8.14 8.67
C ILE A 156 -7.12 -8.84 9.40
N ASP A 157 -8.29 -8.22 9.44
CA ASP A 157 -9.47 -8.79 10.09
C ASP A 157 -9.86 -10.16 9.50
N ASN A 158 -9.92 -10.27 8.17
CA ASN A 158 -10.28 -11.53 7.51
C ASN A 158 -9.18 -12.59 7.62
N PHE A 159 -7.91 -12.19 7.60
CA PHE A 159 -6.78 -13.09 7.81
C PHE A 159 -6.80 -13.67 9.23
N PHE A 160 -6.99 -12.81 10.24
CA PHE A 160 -7.14 -13.24 11.64
C PHE A 160 -8.36 -14.13 11.85
N GLN A 161 -9.49 -13.82 11.23
CA GLN A 161 -10.68 -14.68 11.31
C GLN A 161 -10.45 -16.08 10.74
N ALA A 162 -9.64 -16.20 9.69
CA ALA A 162 -9.31 -17.48 9.07
C ALA A 162 -8.26 -18.25 9.87
N THR A 163 -7.15 -17.62 10.25
CA THR A 163 -5.93 -18.29 10.73
C THR A 163 -5.69 -18.15 12.23
N LYS A 164 -6.31 -17.19 12.89
CA LYS A 164 -6.02 -16.72 14.27
C LYS A 164 -4.62 -16.13 14.45
N LEU A 165 -3.90 -15.90 13.36
CA LEU A 165 -2.62 -15.19 13.36
C LEU A 165 -2.86 -13.71 13.07
N GLU A 166 -2.12 -12.84 13.75
CA GLU A 166 -2.18 -11.40 13.53
C GLU A 166 -1.00 -10.97 12.65
N PRO A 167 -1.26 -10.50 11.42
CA PRO A 167 -0.20 -9.96 10.58
C PRO A 167 0.22 -8.58 11.10
N LEU A 168 1.51 -8.42 11.38
CA LEU A 168 2.09 -7.16 11.82
C LEU A 168 2.65 -6.41 10.61
N GLN A 169 2.04 -5.28 10.26
CA GLN A 169 2.54 -4.46 9.14
C GLN A 169 3.95 -3.95 9.44
N LEU A 170 4.85 -4.12 8.50
CA LEU A 170 6.21 -3.61 8.57
C LEU A 170 6.19 -2.08 8.41
N THR A 171 6.03 -1.39 9.53
CA THR A 171 6.04 0.08 9.63
C THR A 171 7.39 0.58 10.15
N PRO A 172 7.73 1.87 9.97
CA PRO A 172 8.92 2.45 10.58
C PRO A 172 9.01 2.21 12.08
N GLY A 173 7.89 2.31 12.81
CA GLY A 173 7.84 2.05 14.24
C GLY A 173 8.16 0.61 14.61
N LEU A 174 7.56 -0.36 13.90
CA LEU A 174 7.89 -1.78 14.10
C LEU A 174 9.35 -2.08 13.79
N MET A 175 9.90 -1.47 12.73
CA MET A 175 11.32 -1.64 12.39
C MET A 175 12.26 -1.08 13.46
N LEU A 176 11.92 0.07 14.06
CA LEU A 176 12.68 0.63 15.18
C LEU A 176 12.61 -0.25 16.43
N GLU A 177 11.43 -0.72 16.78
CA GLU A 177 11.24 -1.60 17.93
C GLU A 177 12.05 -2.90 17.77
N ARG A 178 11.96 -3.53 16.59
CA ARG A 178 12.67 -4.78 16.30
C ARG A 178 14.20 -4.63 16.26
N ALA A 179 14.70 -3.59 15.58
CA ALA A 179 16.12 -3.42 15.36
C ALA A 179 16.86 -2.77 16.54
N PHE A 180 16.18 -1.87 17.29
CA PHE A 180 16.84 -1.02 18.28
C PHE A 180 16.15 -1.01 19.66
N GLN A 181 14.98 -1.67 19.79
CA GLN A 181 14.18 -1.72 21.01
C GLN A 181 13.75 -0.33 21.52
N ILE A 182 13.45 0.57 20.59
CA ILE A 182 12.99 1.93 20.87
C ILE A 182 11.61 2.17 20.25
N THR A 183 10.86 3.09 20.87
CA THR A 183 9.54 3.50 20.38
C THR A 183 9.64 4.77 19.52
N GLU A 184 8.65 4.98 18.65
CA GLU A 184 8.55 6.18 17.82
C GLU A 184 8.64 7.48 18.63
N ALA A 185 8.03 7.51 19.82
CA ALA A 185 8.01 8.70 20.68
C ALA A 185 9.39 9.14 21.19
N THR A 186 10.36 8.22 21.20
CA THR A 186 11.73 8.52 21.65
C THR A 186 12.73 8.71 20.50
N PHE A 187 12.27 8.52 19.27
CA PHE A 187 13.11 8.67 18.07
C PHE A 187 13.31 10.16 17.74
N PRO A 188 14.55 10.59 17.40
CA PRO A 188 14.80 11.97 17.00
C PRO A 188 14.01 12.37 15.76
N VAL A 189 13.52 13.60 15.73
CA VAL A 189 12.82 14.19 14.58
C VAL A 189 13.78 15.00 13.74
N LEU A 190 13.71 14.81 12.42
CA LEU A 190 14.53 15.55 11.46
C LEU A 190 13.91 16.93 11.14
N ASN A 191 14.53 18.01 11.60
CA ASN A 191 14.08 19.38 11.32
C ASN A 191 14.91 20.03 10.20
N ILE A 192 14.48 19.85 8.95
CA ILE A 192 15.23 20.34 7.76
C ILE A 192 15.09 21.85 7.58
N ALA A 193 13.91 22.41 7.85
CA ALA A 193 13.64 23.84 7.60
C ALA A 193 14.08 24.74 8.75
N ASN A 194 14.44 24.18 9.91
CA ASN A 194 14.79 24.91 11.13
C ASN A 194 13.72 25.94 11.56
N LEU A 195 12.44 25.61 11.33
CA LEU A 195 11.33 26.48 11.70
C LEU A 195 10.89 26.20 13.14
N PRO A 196 10.53 27.24 13.94
CA PRO A 196 9.95 27.05 15.26
C PRO A 196 8.65 26.25 15.16
N GLY A 197 8.55 25.13 15.92
CA GLY A 197 7.37 24.25 15.95
C GLY A 197 7.27 23.24 14.79
N SER A 198 8.19 23.24 13.83
CA SER A 198 8.31 22.14 12.88
C SER A 198 8.91 20.92 13.57
N GLY A 199 8.35 19.73 13.31
CA GLY A 199 8.79 18.48 13.94
C GLY A 199 8.19 18.24 15.34
N ALA A 200 7.03 18.79 15.64
CA ALA A 200 6.33 18.53 16.90
C ALA A 200 5.83 17.10 17.05
N GLU A 201 5.54 16.43 15.95
CA GLU A 201 5.12 15.03 15.91
C GLU A 201 6.09 14.19 15.07
N PRO A 202 6.49 13.01 15.55
CA PRO A 202 7.39 12.14 14.79
C PRO A 202 6.68 11.60 13.53
N ALA A 203 7.23 11.91 12.36
CA ALA A 203 6.81 11.37 11.08
C ALA A 203 7.97 10.55 10.47
N ILE A 204 8.34 9.47 11.13
CA ILE A 204 9.57 8.70 10.88
C ILE A 204 9.67 8.24 9.43
N GLY A 205 8.56 7.80 8.83
CA GLY A 205 8.56 7.40 7.42
C GLY A 205 8.91 8.55 6.48
N ARG A 206 8.42 9.77 6.75
CA ARG A 206 8.77 10.96 5.96
C ARG A 206 10.20 11.41 6.21
N ASP A 207 10.68 11.30 7.45
CA ASP A 207 12.09 11.57 7.79
C ASP A 207 13.01 10.59 7.06
N PHE A 208 12.63 9.32 7.02
CA PHE A 208 13.33 8.31 6.26
C PHE A 208 13.34 8.63 4.75
N LEU A 209 12.23 9.03 4.16
CA LEU A 209 12.18 9.37 2.73
C LEU A 209 12.98 10.65 2.41
N MET A 210 12.99 11.65 3.30
CA MET A 210 13.85 12.81 3.18
C MET A 210 15.33 12.44 3.30
N TRP A 211 15.67 11.57 4.25
CA TRP A 211 17.02 11.03 4.41
C TRP A 211 17.44 10.22 3.18
N LEU A 212 16.57 9.36 2.63
CA LEU A 212 16.84 8.61 1.40
C LEU A 212 17.13 9.54 0.22
N TRP A 213 16.40 10.63 0.11
CA TRP A 213 16.66 11.62 -0.95
C TRP A 213 18.03 12.26 -0.80
N PHE A 214 18.35 12.75 0.39
CA PHE A 214 19.69 13.30 0.67
C PHE A 214 20.77 12.24 0.42
N TYR A 215 20.58 11.04 0.95
CA TYR A 215 21.53 9.94 0.83
C TYR A 215 21.76 9.54 -0.63
N SER A 216 20.71 9.49 -1.44
CA SER A 216 20.79 9.16 -2.86
C SER A 216 21.60 10.17 -3.68
N GLU A 217 21.58 11.44 -3.30
CA GLU A 217 22.34 12.48 -3.99
C GLU A 217 23.80 12.64 -3.48
N THR A 218 24.10 12.12 -2.31
CA THR A 218 25.44 12.24 -1.70
C THR A 218 26.27 10.97 -1.77
N ILE A 219 25.68 9.82 -1.43
CA ILE A 219 26.34 8.51 -1.34
C ILE A 219 25.66 7.50 -2.28
N GLY A 220 24.34 7.34 -2.16
CA GLY A 220 23.48 6.42 -2.92
C GLY A 220 23.67 4.94 -2.56
N LYS A 221 24.90 4.51 -2.46
CA LYS A 221 25.31 3.11 -2.38
C LYS A 221 25.40 2.56 -0.97
N LEU A 222 24.95 1.32 -0.79
CA LEU A 222 25.03 0.60 0.49
C LEU A 222 25.29 -0.88 0.25
N GLN A 223 26.28 -1.42 0.99
CA GLN A 223 26.70 -2.81 0.88
C GLN A 223 25.86 -3.70 1.79
N HIS A 224 25.15 -4.67 1.22
CA HIS A 224 24.47 -5.72 1.97
C HIS A 224 25.38 -6.97 2.10
N PRO A 225 25.48 -7.60 3.27
CA PRO A 225 26.40 -8.73 3.47
C PRO A 225 26.16 -9.92 2.53
N GLN A 226 24.90 -10.21 2.22
CA GLN A 226 24.50 -11.37 1.42
C GLN A 226 24.22 -10.99 -0.05
N TYR A 227 23.62 -9.81 -0.31
CA TYR A 227 23.11 -9.45 -1.63
C TYR A 227 23.99 -8.49 -2.42
N GLY A 228 25.13 -8.05 -1.86
CA GLY A 228 26.04 -7.14 -2.55
C GLY A 228 25.66 -5.66 -2.45
N GLU A 229 26.16 -4.85 -3.38
CA GLU A 229 25.95 -3.39 -3.37
C GLU A 229 24.59 -3.02 -3.98
N PHE A 230 23.84 -2.21 -3.26
CA PHE A 230 22.64 -1.54 -3.74
C PHE A 230 22.89 -0.04 -3.95
N ASP A 231 22.27 0.52 -4.96
CA ASP A 231 22.21 1.97 -5.22
C ASP A 231 20.76 2.43 -5.28
N ILE A 232 20.42 3.52 -4.58
CA ILE A 232 19.06 4.02 -4.48
C ILE A 232 18.96 5.43 -5.06
N LEU A 233 17.90 5.65 -5.85
CA LEU A 233 17.58 6.95 -6.44
C LEU A 233 16.15 7.33 -6.11
N ILE A 234 15.93 8.59 -5.80
CA ILE A 234 14.60 9.19 -5.65
C ILE A 234 14.27 9.97 -6.91
N GLU A 235 13.06 9.77 -7.43
CA GLU A 235 12.56 10.37 -8.66
C GLU A 235 11.16 10.96 -8.45
N GLY A 236 10.73 11.84 -9.36
CA GLY A 236 9.33 12.31 -9.41
C GLY A 236 8.35 11.28 -10.00
N PRO A 237 7.05 11.45 -9.75
CA PRO A 237 6.41 12.58 -9.06
C PRO A 237 6.66 12.60 -7.56
N LEU A 238 6.64 13.82 -6.97
CA LEU A 238 6.86 14.03 -5.55
C LEU A 238 5.59 14.55 -4.89
N THR A 239 5.25 14.03 -3.71
CA THR A 239 4.20 14.60 -2.86
C THR A 239 4.80 14.96 -1.52
N PHE A 240 4.70 16.24 -1.18
CA PHE A 240 5.11 16.80 0.11
C PHE A 240 3.89 16.98 1.00
N ALA A 241 4.02 16.74 2.28
CA ALA A 241 2.97 16.99 3.25
C ALA A 241 3.53 17.70 4.50
N ASP A 242 2.66 18.48 5.14
CA ASP A 242 2.93 19.12 6.42
C ASP A 242 2.81 18.11 7.57
N GLU A 243 3.52 18.32 8.67
CA GLU A 243 3.50 17.48 9.87
C GLU A 243 2.47 17.92 10.92
N GLY A 244 1.83 19.09 10.74
CA GLY A 244 0.92 19.66 11.71
C GLY A 244 -0.38 20.22 11.11
N GLU A 245 -1.13 20.98 11.89
CA GLU A 245 -2.27 21.76 11.41
C GLU A 245 -1.79 22.88 10.47
N ALA A 246 -1.73 22.56 9.18
CA ALA A 246 -1.26 23.52 8.17
C ALA A 246 -2.19 24.72 8.07
N LYS A 247 -1.63 25.91 8.23
CA LYS A 247 -2.28 27.15 7.80
C LYS A 247 -2.14 27.30 6.27
N GLY A 248 -2.86 26.46 5.51
CA GLY A 248 -2.78 26.48 4.06
C GLY A 248 -3.02 25.08 3.45
N ALA A 249 -2.45 24.83 2.26
CA ALA A 249 -2.55 23.53 1.61
C ALA A 249 -1.68 22.48 2.36
N GLY A 250 -2.29 21.47 2.97
CA GLY A 250 -1.59 20.42 3.71
C GLY A 250 -0.66 19.58 2.82
N GLU A 251 -1.02 19.37 1.55
CA GLU A 251 -0.19 18.62 0.59
C GLU A 251 0.19 19.46 -0.63
N THR A 252 1.38 19.20 -1.18
CA THR A 252 1.87 19.78 -2.43
C THR A 252 2.39 18.66 -3.32
N THR A 253 1.85 18.50 -4.53
CA THR A 253 2.31 17.48 -5.47
C THR A 253 2.99 18.14 -6.66
N VAL A 254 4.25 17.77 -6.91
CA VAL A 254 5.05 18.18 -8.06
C VAL A 254 5.03 17.05 -9.08
N LYS A 255 4.33 17.29 -10.20
CA LYS A 255 4.15 16.32 -11.30
C LYS A 255 4.64 16.97 -12.59
N LYS A 256 5.18 16.14 -13.48
CA LYS A 256 5.65 16.52 -14.82
C LYS A 256 6.78 17.54 -14.80
N GLY A 257 7.72 17.35 -15.67
CA GLY A 257 8.96 18.13 -15.82
C GLY A 257 10.16 17.20 -15.84
N ASP A 258 11.24 17.66 -16.44
CA ASP A 258 12.45 16.84 -16.62
C ASP A 258 13.21 16.65 -15.29
N SER A 259 13.01 17.54 -14.33
CA SER A 259 13.70 17.49 -13.03
C SER A 259 12.79 17.93 -11.86
N PRO A 260 11.77 17.14 -11.47
CA PRO A 260 10.86 17.50 -10.37
C PRO A 260 11.59 17.76 -9.04
N LEU A 261 12.68 17.04 -8.80
CA LEU A 261 13.54 17.18 -7.62
C LEU A 261 14.25 18.56 -7.53
N ARG A 262 14.46 19.23 -8.68
CA ARG A 262 15.11 20.53 -8.78
C ARG A 262 14.12 21.67 -9.05
N SER A 263 12.83 21.42 -8.95
CA SER A 263 11.81 22.44 -9.20
C SER A 263 11.75 23.48 -8.08
N ALA A 264 11.33 24.70 -8.43
CA ALA A 264 11.08 25.76 -7.46
C ALA A 264 10.02 25.35 -6.43
N GLU A 265 9.02 24.58 -6.84
CA GLU A 265 7.95 24.07 -5.99
C GLU A 265 8.50 23.09 -4.93
N ALA A 266 9.40 22.18 -5.30
CA ALA A 266 10.04 21.27 -4.36
C ALA A 266 10.87 22.04 -3.32
N LYS A 267 11.66 23.02 -3.78
CA LYS A 267 12.45 23.90 -2.90
C LYS A 267 11.56 24.69 -1.94
N ALA A 268 10.46 25.27 -2.45
CA ALA A 268 9.51 26.02 -1.63
C ALA A 268 8.81 25.11 -0.60
N ALA A 269 8.44 23.89 -0.97
CA ALA A 269 7.82 22.93 -0.05
C ALA A 269 8.76 22.60 1.13
N ILE A 270 10.03 22.32 0.86
CA ILE A 270 11.03 22.06 1.91
C ILE A 270 11.25 23.31 2.78
N ALA A 271 11.34 24.49 2.17
CA ALA A 271 11.59 25.73 2.89
C ALA A 271 10.48 26.10 3.90
N VAL A 272 9.24 25.67 3.66
CA VAL A 272 8.11 25.83 4.59
C VAL A 272 7.93 24.66 5.55
N GLY A 273 8.89 23.72 5.61
CA GLY A 273 8.90 22.61 6.56
C GLY A 273 8.17 21.36 6.11
N LYS A 274 7.64 21.30 4.89
CA LYS A 274 7.02 20.08 4.37
C LYS A 274 8.05 19.02 4.07
N LYS A 275 7.71 17.76 4.37
CA LYS A 275 8.52 16.57 4.09
C LYS A 275 7.91 15.73 2.98
N LEU A 276 8.75 14.96 2.29
CA LEU A 276 8.27 14.00 1.30
C LEU A 276 7.39 12.93 1.96
N LYS A 277 6.15 12.84 1.50
CA LYS A 277 5.19 11.80 1.83
C LYS A 277 5.25 10.66 0.82
N LYS A 278 5.35 11.01 -0.47
CA LYS A 278 5.45 10.03 -1.56
C LYS A 278 6.47 10.47 -2.60
N ALA A 279 7.23 9.51 -3.09
CA ALA A 279 8.12 9.68 -4.22
C ALA A 279 8.24 8.38 -5.01
N LYS A 280 8.64 8.47 -6.27
CA LYS A 280 9.11 7.28 -6.98
C LYS A 280 10.54 7.01 -6.51
N LEU A 281 10.82 5.76 -6.19
CA LEU A 281 12.17 5.28 -5.91
C LEU A 281 12.58 4.26 -6.97
N SER A 282 13.88 4.24 -7.27
CA SER A 282 14.54 3.21 -8.08
C SER A 282 15.70 2.65 -7.26
N LEU A 283 15.70 1.33 -7.08
CA LEU A 283 16.76 0.58 -6.43
C LEU A 283 17.46 -0.25 -7.50
N THR A 284 18.78 -0.21 -7.53
CA THR A 284 19.58 -0.98 -8.48
C THR A 284 20.58 -1.89 -7.76
N ARG A 285 20.77 -3.07 -8.30
CA ARG A 285 21.80 -4.02 -7.91
C ARG A 285 22.36 -4.66 -9.18
N GLU A 286 23.58 -4.35 -9.54
CA GLU A 286 24.18 -4.79 -10.81
C GLU A 286 23.30 -4.40 -12.02
N LYS A 287 22.65 -5.38 -12.66
CA LYS A 287 21.73 -5.18 -13.79
C LYS A 287 20.25 -5.21 -13.39
N GLN A 288 19.96 -5.54 -12.15
CA GLN A 288 18.61 -5.63 -11.64
C GLN A 288 18.10 -4.26 -11.19
N VAL A 289 16.86 -3.93 -11.55
CA VAL A 289 16.24 -2.65 -11.22
C VAL A 289 14.84 -2.89 -10.65
N TRP A 290 14.62 -2.42 -9.44
CA TRP A 290 13.32 -2.29 -8.80
C TRP A 290 12.87 -0.84 -8.89
N SER A 291 11.65 -0.57 -9.26
CA SER A 291 11.17 0.81 -9.27
C SER A 291 9.66 0.92 -9.03
N GLY A 292 9.25 1.91 -8.25
CA GLY A 292 7.84 2.14 -7.96
C GLY A 292 7.64 3.35 -7.05
N THR A 293 6.39 3.66 -6.73
CA THR A 293 6.05 4.74 -5.81
C THR A 293 6.11 4.23 -4.38
N PHE A 294 6.86 4.89 -3.54
CA PHE A 294 6.90 4.65 -2.10
C PHE A 294 6.02 5.67 -1.37
N ASP A 295 5.11 5.19 -0.54
CA ASP A 295 4.31 5.97 0.39
C ASP A 295 4.92 5.83 1.79
N ALA A 296 5.53 6.89 2.27
CA ALA A 296 6.27 6.91 3.52
C ALA A 296 5.36 6.79 4.76
N ASP A 297 4.13 7.33 4.70
CA ASP A 297 3.17 7.27 5.81
C ASP A 297 2.62 5.86 6.02
N GLN A 298 2.40 5.12 4.93
CA GLN A 298 1.86 3.76 4.96
C GLN A 298 2.94 2.67 4.86
N PHE A 299 4.19 3.05 4.61
CA PHE A 299 5.29 2.14 4.28
C PHE A 299 4.90 1.11 3.22
N ALA A 300 4.33 1.63 2.15
CA ALA A 300 3.68 0.85 1.10
C ALA A 300 4.20 1.22 -0.29
N PHE A 301 4.13 0.28 -1.22
CA PHE A 301 4.72 0.40 -2.55
C PHE A 301 3.65 0.25 -3.64
N GLY A 302 3.56 1.26 -4.52
CA GLY A 302 2.56 1.30 -5.61
C GLY A 302 3.20 1.21 -6.98
N SER A 303 2.51 0.56 -7.92
CA SER A 303 2.97 0.39 -9.32
C SER A 303 4.43 -0.09 -9.41
N PHE A 304 4.79 -0.99 -8.52
CA PHE A 304 6.16 -1.43 -8.31
C PHE A 304 6.57 -2.44 -9.37
N LYS A 305 7.61 -2.12 -10.12
CA LYS A 305 8.22 -2.98 -11.14
C LYS A 305 9.35 -3.77 -10.50
N LEU A 306 9.33 -5.06 -10.69
CA LEU A 306 10.42 -5.98 -10.32
C LEU A 306 11.42 -6.07 -11.48
N PRO A 307 12.66 -6.48 -11.23
CA PRO A 307 13.61 -6.81 -12.29
C PRO A 307 13.02 -7.78 -13.29
N GLU A 308 13.37 -7.61 -14.55
CA GLU A 308 13.06 -8.60 -15.59
C GLU A 308 13.91 -9.84 -15.30
N GLY A 309 13.24 -10.98 -15.16
CA GLY A 309 13.88 -12.26 -14.96
C GLY A 309 14.55 -12.80 -16.22
N ASP A 310 15.32 -13.86 -16.07
CA ASP A 310 15.80 -14.65 -17.18
C ASP A 310 14.62 -15.23 -17.97
N ALA A 311 14.87 -15.72 -19.18
CA ALA A 311 13.84 -16.27 -20.07
C ALA A 311 13.32 -17.63 -19.53
N LEU A 312 12.70 -17.61 -18.34
CA LEU A 312 12.05 -18.76 -17.73
C LEU A 312 10.74 -19.05 -18.46
N THR A 313 10.42 -20.33 -18.62
CA THR A 313 9.19 -20.80 -19.29
C THR A 313 8.19 -21.42 -18.33
N ASN A 314 8.65 -21.80 -17.13
CA ASN A 314 7.82 -22.39 -16.08
C ASN A 314 7.19 -21.30 -15.22
N GLU A 315 5.86 -21.31 -15.07
CA GLU A 315 5.13 -20.31 -14.27
C GLU A 315 5.53 -20.33 -12.79
N ASP A 316 5.82 -21.51 -12.22
CA ASP A 316 6.29 -21.65 -10.83
C ASP A 316 7.64 -20.97 -10.62
N GLU A 317 8.58 -21.16 -11.55
CA GLU A 317 9.91 -20.56 -11.47
C GLU A 317 9.84 -19.04 -11.62
N ILE A 318 9.01 -18.55 -12.55
CA ILE A 318 8.78 -17.11 -12.75
C ILE A 318 8.20 -16.49 -11.48
N PHE A 319 7.23 -17.16 -10.85
CA PHE A 319 6.62 -16.68 -9.62
C PHE A 319 7.63 -16.70 -8.46
N ALA A 320 8.36 -17.79 -8.28
CA ALA A 320 9.40 -17.91 -7.25
C ALA A 320 10.46 -16.81 -7.40
N GLU A 321 10.92 -16.53 -8.61
CA GLU A 321 11.87 -15.44 -8.87
C GLU A 321 11.28 -14.07 -8.50
N ARG A 322 10.01 -13.82 -8.83
CA ARG A 322 9.34 -12.57 -8.46
C ARG A 322 9.21 -12.38 -6.96
N VAL A 323 8.86 -13.46 -6.24
CA VAL A 323 8.82 -13.43 -4.76
C VAL A 323 10.21 -13.22 -4.19
N GLN A 324 11.23 -13.91 -4.72
CA GLN A 324 12.62 -13.69 -4.31
C GLN A 324 13.07 -12.24 -4.54
N ASN A 325 12.67 -11.62 -5.64
CA ASN A 325 12.94 -10.21 -5.90
C ASN A 325 12.24 -9.27 -4.90
N LEU A 326 11.04 -9.61 -4.40
CA LEU A 326 10.38 -8.87 -3.32
C LEU A 326 11.11 -9.03 -1.98
N ILE A 327 11.61 -10.23 -1.67
CA ILE A 327 12.40 -10.49 -0.45
C ILE A 327 13.71 -9.69 -0.50
N VAL A 328 14.43 -9.72 -1.62
CA VAL A 328 15.68 -8.94 -1.81
C VAL A 328 15.40 -7.44 -1.65
N PHE A 329 14.30 -6.96 -2.20
CA PHE A 329 13.90 -5.56 -2.05
C PHE A 329 13.61 -5.20 -0.58
N ARG A 330 12.89 -6.06 0.15
CA ARG A 330 12.62 -5.87 1.59
C ARG A 330 13.91 -5.80 2.40
N GLU A 331 14.88 -6.69 2.12
CA GLU A 331 16.18 -6.67 2.77
C GLU A 331 16.96 -5.38 2.51
N ALA A 332 16.96 -4.90 1.26
CA ALA A 332 17.58 -3.64 0.92
C ALA A 332 16.91 -2.45 1.66
N MET A 333 15.58 -2.39 1.68
CA MET A 333 14.85 -1.32 2.39
C MET A 333 15.09 -1.38 3.90
N THR A 334 15.18 -2.57 4.48
CA THR A 334 15.53 -2.76 5.89
C THR A 334 16.96 -2.28 6.19
N LEU A 335 17.90 -2.56 5.30
CA LEU A 335 19.29 -2.09 5.42
C LEU A 335 19.39 -0.55 5.37
N TYR A 336 18.70 0.10 4.40
CA TYR A 336 18.66 1.57 4.31
C TYR A 336 17.98 2.18 5.54
N PHE A 337 16.88 1.57 6.01
CA PHE A 337 16.20 2.04 7.21
C PHE A 337 17.07 1.92 8.47
N ARG A 338 17.80 0.81 8.61
CA ARG A 338 18.77 0.65 9.71
C ARG A 338 19.85 1.74 9.66
N LYS A 339 20.41 2.00 8.48
CA LYS A 339 21.41 3.05 8.29
C LYS A 339 20.88 4.44 8.63
N PHE A 340 19.64 4.72 8.24
CA PHE A 340 18.92 5.94 8.63
C PHE A 340 18.79 6.04 10.15
N ALA A 341 18.29 5.00 10.80
CA ALA A 341 18.08 5.00 12.25
C ALA A 341 19.41 5.18 13.02
N GLU A 342 20.48 4.49 12.61
CA GLU A 342 21.82 4.67 13.16
C GLU A 342 22.31 6.11 12.99
N THR A 343 22.04 6.74 11.86
CA THR A 343 22.43 8.15 11.61
C THR A 343 21.65 9.09 12.55
N MET A 344 20.36 8.88 12.71
CA MET A 344 19.50 9.73 13.55
C MET A 344 19.81 9.61 15.05
N MET A 345 20.15 8.40 15.51
CA MET A 345 20.47 8.14 16.93
C MET A 345 21.95 8.34 17.26
N GLY A 346 22.79 8.52 16.27
CA GLY A 346 24.24 8.64 16.45
C GLY A 346 24.66 9.95 17.10
N LEU A 347 25.84 9.96 17.73
CA LEU A 347 26.44 11.15 18.32
C LEU A 347 26.68 12.27 17.28
N GLU A 348 26.81 11.91 16.02
CA GLU A 348 27.01 12.82 14.89
C GLU A 348 25.69 13.41 14.36
N PHE A 349 24.53 13.09 14.93
CA PHE A 349 23.21 13.56 14.44
C PHE A 349 23.15 15.09 14.30
N PRO A 350 23.65 15.92 15.25
CA PRO A 350 23.60 17.39 15.07
C PRO A 350 24.42 17.88 13.86
N LYS A 351 25.51 17.21 13.53
CA LYS A 351 26.31 17.51 12.33
C LYS A 351 25.56 17.09 11.08
N PHE A 352 25.02 15.88 11.05
CA PHE A 352 24.20 15.38 9.95
C PHE A 352 23.00 16.29 9.69
N GLU A 353 22.30 16.72 10.75
CA GLU A 353 21.15 17.62 10.62
C GLU A 353 21.54 18.99 10.00
N ASN A 354 22.71 19.51 10.30
CA ASN A 354 23.23 20.69 9.64
C ASN A 354 23.60 20.43 8.16
N GLU A 355 24.19 19.29 7.85
CA GLU A 355 24.52 18.91 6.47
C GLU A 355 23.27 18.80 5.59
N ILE A 356 22.21 18.16 6.05
CA ILE A 356 20.96 18.04 5.30
C ILE A 356 20.23 19.38 5.18
N ARG A 357 20.32 20.26 6.17
CA ARG A 357 19.80 21.64 6.10
C ARG A 357 20.51 22.45 5.02
N GLU A 358 21.83 22.43 5.01
CA GLU A 358 22.63 23.11 3.98
C GLU A 358 22.37 22.54 2.58
N TRP A 359 22.25 21.21 2.46
CA TRP A 359 21.85 20.57 1.21
C TRP A 359 20.48 21.08 0.72
N ALA A 360 19.48 21.14 1.61
CA ALA A 360 18.13 21.60 1.28
C ALA A 360 18.11 23.08 0.85
N LYS A 361 18.89 23.93 1.54
CA LYS A 361 19.00 25.36 1.27
C LYS A 361 19.72 25.68 -0.05
N ASN A 362 20.80 24.93 -0.31
CA ASN A 362 21.69 25.20 -1.46
C ASN A 362 21.24 24.50 -2.73
N ARG A 363 20.05 23.86 -2.74
CA ARG A 363 19.51 23.25 -3.97
C ARG A 363 19.25 24.32 -5.02
N ASP A 364 19.84 24.14 -6.20
CA ASP A 364 19.52 24.95 -7.35
C ASP A 364 18.11 24.64 -7.84
N ALA A 365 17.25 25.63 -7.87
CA ALA A 365 15.96 25.56 -8.55
C ALA A 365 16.17 25.90 -10.03
N ILE A 366 15.76 25.01 -10.93
CA ILE A 366 15.78 25.18 -12.38
C ILE A 366 14.37 25.56 -12.82
#